data_c2f97d1549577d0191087548c93fbfd4
#
_entry.id   c2f97d1549577d0191087548c93fbfd4
#
_cell.length_a   1.000
_cell.length_b   1.000
_cell.length_c   1.000
_cell.angle_alpha   90.00
_cell.angle_beta   90.00
_cell.angle_gamma   90.00
#
_symmetry.space_group_name_H-M   'P 1'
#
loop_
_entity.id
_entity.type
_entity.pdbx_description
1 polymer ?
#
loop_
_entity_poly.entity_id
_entity_poly.type
_entity_poly.pdbx_seq_one_letter_code
_entity_poly.pdbx_strand_id
1 'polypeptide(L)'
;MTEKKRKIHVIGINSYNFEDLPPKLQNLFRETVSIAVPNSYFEKIKSWSQNNLEKKKSFFASKSNHELINWLKSQKSDVILISRGDPLWFGIGRILLENFSKDELSFYPSNTAFN
;
A
#
# COMPACT_ATOMS: atom_id res chain seq x y z
N MET A 1 -11.61 -27.02 3.55
CA MET A 1 -11.44 -25.69 4.18
C MET A 1 -10.53 -24.82 3.35
N THR A 2 -11.02 -23.68 2.95
CA THR A 2 -10.22 -22.78 2.14
C THR A 2 -9.42 -21.81 3.02
N GLU A 3 -8.13 -21.75 2.78
CA GLU A 3 -7.32 -20.78 3.46
C GLU A 3 -7.63 -19.40 2.92
N LYS A 4 -7.74 -18.43 3.81
CA LYS A 4 -7.93 -17.06 3.41
C LYS A 4 -6.60 -16.54 2.88
N LYS A 5 -6.59 -16.14 1.63
CA LYS A 5 -5.39 -15.55 1.03
C LYS A 5 -5.20 -14.14 1.56
N ARG A 6 -3.95 -13.76 1.73
CA ARG A 6 -3.65 -12.38 2.12
C ARG A 6 -4.08 -11.43 1.03
N LYS A 7 -4.39 -10.21 1.41
CA LYS A 7 -4.81 -9.17 0.50
C LYS A 7 -3.70 -8.13 0.39
N ILE A 8 -3.44 -7.69 -0.82
CA ILE A 8 -2.52 -6.60 -1.09
C ILE A 8 -3.36 -5.37 -1.42
N HIS A 9 -3.33 -4.39 -0.53
CA HIS A 9 -4.09 -3.15 -0.69
C HIS A 9 -3.20 -2.10 -1.33
N VAL A 10 -3.47 -1.80 -2.60
CA VAL A 10 -2.66 -0.86 -3.38
C VAL A 10 -3.33 0.51 -3.31
N ILE A 11 -2.73 1.42 -2.57
CA ILE A 11 -3.31 2.72 -2.28
C ILE A 11 -2.53 3.81 -2.99
N GLY A 12 -3.22 4.53 -3.88
CA GLY A 12 -2.63 5.70 -4.53
C GLY A 12 -2.80 6.92 -3.64
N ILE A 13 -1.72 7.64 -3.40
CA ILE A 13 -1.78 8.85 -2.59
C ILE A 13 -1.14 10.02 -3.33
N ASN A 14 -1.74 11.20 -3.14
CA ASN A 14 -1.21 12.46 -3.67
C ASN A 14 -0.91 13.44 -2.55
N SER A 15 -1.22 13.07 -1.33
CA SER A 15 -1.02 13.91 -0.17
C SER A 15 -0.24 13.16 0.89
N TYR A 16 0.53 13.89 1.69
CA TYR A 16 1.27 13.30 2.80
C TYR A 16 0.54 13.47 4.13
N ASN A 17 -0.68 13.98 4.09
CA ASN A 17 -1.47 14.16 5.31
C ASN A 17 -2.41 12.97 5.50
N PHE A 18 -2.24 12.27 6.59
CA PHE A 18 -3.08 11.13 6.94
C PHE A 18 -4.57 11.53 6.98
N GLU A 19 -4.83 12.73 7.46
CA GLU A 19 -6.19 13.24 7.62
C GLU A 19 -6.91 13.44 6.29
N ASP A 20 -6.16 13.56 5.20
CA ASP A 20 -6.76 13.72 3.87
C ASP A 20 -7.26 12.40 3.29
N LEU A 21 -6.92 11.28 3.92
CA LEU A 21 -7.39 9.98 3.47
C LEU A 21 -8.84 9.75 3.92
N PRO A 22 -9.64 9.07 3.10
CA PRO A 22 -10.97 8.66 3.54
C PRO A 22 -10.90 7.80 4.80
N PRO A 23 -11.91 7.87 5.67
CA PRO A 23 -11.90 7.09 6.91
C PRO A 23 -11.66 5.60 6.72
N LYS A 24 -12.16 5.04 5.64
CA LYS A 24 -11.96 3.64 5.31
C LYS A 24 -10.48 3.31 5.14
N LEU A 25 -9.74 4.18 4.47
CA LEU A 25 -8.30 3.99 4.26
C LEU A 25 -7.52 4.26 5.54
N GLN A 26 -7.95 5.23 6.33
CA GLN A 26 -7.32 5.48 7.62
C GLN A 26 -7.40 4.23 8.51
N ASN A 27 -8.57 3.59 8.53
CA ASN A 27 -8.75 2.37 9.31
C ASN A 27 -7.89 1.23 8.79
N LEU A 28 -7.77 1.13 7.47
CA LEU A 28 -6.93 0.11 6.86
C LEU A 28 -5.47 0.26 7.30
N PHE A 29 -4.97 1.49 7.34
CA PHE A 29 -3.62 1.76 7.82
C PHE A 29 -3.46 1.42 9.30
N ARG A 30 -4.49 1.68 10.11
CA ARG A 30 -4.43 1.35 11.54
C ARG A 30 -4.34 -0.15 11.77
N GLU A 31 -5.03 -0.93 10.96
CA GLU A 31 -5.11 -2.38 11.14
C GLU A 31 -3.95 -3.15 10.52
N THR A 32 -3.31 -2.59 9.52
CA THR A 32 -2.29 -3.30 8.74
C THR A 32 -0.90 -2.96 9.25
N VAL A 33 -0.11 -4.00 9.54
CA VAL A 33 1.23 -3.82 10.07
C VAL A 33 2.29 -3.63 8.98
N SER A 34 2.19 -4.42 7.91
CA SER A 34 3.21 -4.44 6.86
C SER A 34 2.85 -3.46 5.74
N ILE A 35 3.73 -2.50 5.49
CA ILE A 35 3.48 -1.43 4.53
C ILE A 35 4.69 -1.28 3.61
N ALA A 36 4.47 -1.44 2.30
CA ALA A 36 5.51 -1.18 1.31
C ALA A 36 5.33 0.24 0.78
N VAL A 37 6.42 0.98 0.69
CA VAL A 37 6.39 2.35 0.21
C VAL A 37 7.46 2.56 -0.84
N PRO A 38 7.24 3.48 -1.79
CA PRO A 38 8.32 3.89 -2.68
C PRO A 38 9.45 4.52 -1.85
N ASN A 39 10.68 4.27 -2.26
CA ASN A 39 11.83 4.77 -1.51
C ASN A 39 11.77 6.29 -1.31
N SER A 40 11.26 7.02 -2.29
CA SER A 40 11.13 8.47 -2.20
C SER A 40 10.10 8.95 -1.16
N TYR A 41 9.18 8.08 -0.75
CA TYR A 41 8.13 8.43 0.21
C TYR A 41 8.40 7.91 1.61
N PHE A 42 9.43 7.12 1.77
CA PHE A 42 9.66 6.38 3.00
C PHE A 42 9.68 7.27 4.25
N GLU A 43 10.50 8.32 4.22
CA GLU A 43 10.65 9.18 5.39
C GLU A 43 9.35 9.89 5.77
N LYS A 44 8.62 10.35 4.77
CA LYS A 44 7.37 11.07 5.01
C LYS A 44 6.29 10.17 5.57
N ILE A 45 6.15 8.97 5.02
CA ILE A 45 5.15 8.02 5.49
C ILE A 45 5.51 7.50 6.88
N LYS A 46 6.79 7.28 7.13
CA LYS A 46 7.25 6.84 8.44
C LYS A 46 6.92 7.88 9.52
N SER A 47 7.20 9.14 9.24
CA SER A 47 6.92 10.23 10.17
C SER A 47 5.42 10.34 10.47
N TRP A 48 4.62 10.31 9.45
CA TRP A 48 3.18 10.37 9.48
C TRP A 48 2.61 9.17 10.28
N SER A 49 3.17 8.00 10.08
CA SER A 49 2.76 6.81 10.80
C SER A 49 3.05 6.94 12.30
N GLN A 50 4.21 7.46 12.65
CA GLN A 50 4.58 7.67 14.05
C GLN A 50 3.65 8.65 14.77
N ASN A 51 3.14 9.62 14.03
CA ASN A 51 2.28 10.66 14.61
C ASN A 51 0.80 10.27 14.68
N ASN A 52 0.35 9.38 13.82
CA ASN A 52 -1.08 9.10 13.67
C ASN A 52 -1.50 7.66 13.95
N LEU A 53 -0.55 6.75 14.06
CA LEU A 53 -0.86 5.33 14.23
C LEU A 53 -0.24 4.82 15.53
N GLU A 54 -1.06 4.15 16.32
CA GLU A 54 -0.62 3.65 17.62
C GLU A 54 0.27 2.41 17.55
N LYS A 55 -0.02 1.53 16.60
CA LYS A 55 0.72 0.29 16.47
C LYS A 55 2.00 0.49 15.69
N LYS A 56 3.04 -0.21 16.13
CA LYS A 56 4.29 -0.20 15.42
C LYS A 56 4.12 -0.86 14.05
N LYS A 57 4.60 -0.20 13.02
CA LYS A 57 4.49 -0.68 11.65
C LYS A 57 5.81 -1.21 11.12
N SER A 58 5.71 -2.15 10.19
CA SER A 58 6.86 -2.68 9.48
C SER A 58 6.86 -2.10 8.09
N PHE A 59 7.85 -1.28 7.77
CA PHE A 59 7.94 -0.61 6.47
C PHE A 59 8.95 -1.29 5.57
N PHE A 60 8.62 -1.41 4.31
CA PHE A 60 9.54 -1.89 3.28
C PHE A 60 9.67 -0.81 2.21
N ALA A 61 10.86 -0.26 2.08
CA ALA A 61 11.15 0.76 1.07
C ALA A 61 11.76 0.08 -0.14
N SER A 62 10.96 -0.13 -1.18
CA SER A 62 11.43 -0.85 -2.37
C SER A 62 12.25 0.05 -3.27
N LYS A 63 13.28 -0.52 -3.87
CA LYS A 63 14.15 0.18 -4.82
C LYS A 63 13.87 -0.25 -6.26
N SER A 64 13.21 -1.39 -6.43
CA SER A 64 12.88 -1.88 -7.77
C SER A 64 11.58 -2.68 -7.69
N ASN A 65 10.93 -2.84 -8.85
CA ASN A 65 9.71 -3.64 -8.92
C ASN A 65 9.98 -5.11 -8.62
N HIS A 66 11.11 -5.62 -9.04
CA HIS A 66 11.48 -7.01 -8.78
C HIS A 66 11.60 -7.28 -7.28
N GLU A 67 12.27 -6.39 -6.56
CA GLU A 67 12.43 -6.50 -5.12
C GLU A 67 11.07 -6.42 -4.43
N LEU A 68 10.23 -5.50 -4.88
CA LEU A 68 8.89 -5.33 -4.33
C LEU A 68 8.03 -6.59 -4.51
N ILE A 69 8.03 -7.15 -5.70
CA ILE A 69 7.24 -8.34 -5.98
C ILE A 69 7.70 -9.51 -5.12
N ASN A 70 9.01 -9.70 -4.97
CA ASN A 70 9.54 -10.76 -4.12
C ASN A 70 9.12 -10.57 -2.66
N TRP A 71 9.16 -9.35 -2.16
CA TRP A 71 8.74 -9.06 -0.80
C TRP A 71 7.24 -9.34 -0.62
N LEU A 72 6.42 -8.91 -1.58
CA LEU A 72 4.99 -9.15 -1.51
C LEU A 72 4.64 -10.63 -1.51
N LYS A 73 5.36 -11.42 -2.31
CA LYS A 73 5.15 -12.87 -2.36
C LYS A 73 5.49 -13.55 -1.04
N SER A 74 6.40 -12.98 -0.27
CA SER A 74 6.81 -13.55 1.01
C SER A 74 5.84 -13.23 2.16
N GLN A 75 4.92 -12.31 1.94
CA GLN A 75 4.00 -11.89 3.01
C GLN A 75 2.86 -12.88 3.18
N LYS A 76 2.54 -13.20 4.42
CA LYS A 76 1.47 -14.14 4.74
C LYS A 76 0.20 -13.48 5.24
N SER A 77 0.31 -12.24 5.70
CA SER A 77 -0.85 -11.46 6.13
C SER A 77 -1.03 -10.25 5.23
N ASP A 78 -2.14 -9.57 5.39
CA ASP A 78 -2.48 -8.41 4.55
C ASP A 78 -1.37 -7.37 4.59
N VAL A 79 -1.16 -6.72 3.45
CA VAL A 79 -0.16 -5.68 3.31
C VAL A 79 -0.76 -4.47 2.61
N ILE A 80 -0.18 -3.31 2.86
CA ILE A 80 -0.50 -2.10 2.13
C ILE A 80 0.69 -1.79 1.23
N LEU A 81 0.40 -1.47 -0.02
CA LEU A 81 1.40 -0.98 -0.97
C LEU A 81 1.01 0.43 -1.34
N ILE A 82 1.85 1.39 -0.98
CA ILE A 82 1.62 2.78 -1.30
C ILE A 82 2.17 3.06 -2.69
N SER A 83 1.33 3.66 -3.52
CA SER A 83 1.69 4.04 -4.87
C SER A 83 1.57 5.54 -5.01
N ARG A 84 2.41 6.11 -5.83
CA ARG A 84 2.39 7.53 -6.13
C ARG A 84 1.26 7.80 -7.14
N GLY A 85 0.29 8.62 -6.75
CA GLY A 85 -0.85 8.93 -7.60
C GLY A 85 -1.74 7.72 -7.82
N ASP A 86 -2.28 7.60 -9.04
CA ASP A 86 -3.15 6.48 -9.39
C ASP A 86 -2.31 5.23 -9.68
N PRO A 87 -2.50 4.15 -8.95
CA PRO A 87 -1.70 2.94 -9.15
C PRO A 87 -1.83 2.33 -10.54
N LEU A 88 -2.93 2.56 -11.22
CA LEU A 88 -3.13 2.02 -12.55
C LEU A 88 -2.38 2.80 -13.64
N TRP A 89 -2.06 4.06 -13.38
CA TRP A 89 -1.40 4.92 -14.35
C TRP A 89 0.11 4.68 -14.45
N PHE A 90 0.75 4.26 -13.36
CA PHE A 90 2.20 4.15 -13.29
C PHE A 90 2.72 2.74 -13.53
N GLY A 91 1.87 1.88 -14.07
CA GLY A 91 2.30 0.54 -14.45
C GLY A 91 2.44 -0.47 -13.32
N ILE A 92 2.41 -0.04 -12.07
CA ILE A 92 2.55 -0.99 -10.96
C ILE A 92 1.35 -1.93 -10.90
N GLY A 93 0.15 -1.42 -11.21
CA GLY A 93 -1.05 -2.25 -11.23
C GLY A 93 -0.92 -3.40 -12.22
N ARG A 94 -0.36 -3.11 -13.39
CA ARG A 94 -0.15 -4.12 -14.42
C ARG A 94 0.81 -5.20 -13.95
N ILE A 95 1.92 -4.79 -13.35
CA ILE A 95 2.92 -5.73 -12.85
C ILE A 95 2.32 -6.60 -11.75
N LEU A 96 1.50 -6.03 -10.89
CA LEU A 96 0.84 -6.78 -9.84
C LEU A 96 -0.15 -7.79 -10.41
N LEU A 97 -0.93 -7.40 -11.43
CA LEU A 97 -1.88 -8.30 -12.06
C LEU A 97 -1.19 -9.45 -12.81
N GLU A 98 0.06 -9.27 -13.22
CA GLU A 98 0.84 -10.32 -13.86
C GLU A 98 1.38 -11.32 -12.83
N ASN A 99 1.52 -10.92 -11.58
CA ASN A 99 2.15 -11.74 -10.54
C ASN A 99 1.21 -12.26 -9.46
N PHE A 100 0.02 -11.68 -9.34
CA PHE A 100 -0.95 -12.04 -8.31
C PHE A 100 -2.33 -12.16 -8.91
N SER A 101 -3.19 -12.97 -8.30
CA SER A 101 -4.57 -13.09 -8.78
C SER A 101 -5.36 -11.85 -8.39
N LYS A 102 -6.45 -11.61 -9.11
CA LYS A 102 -7.33 -10.47 -8.80
C LYS A 102 -7.90 -10.54 -7.41
N ASP A 103 -8.08 -11.75 -6.89
CA ASP A 103 -8.63 -11.94 -5.55
C ASP A 103 -7.67 -11.48 -4.46
N GLU A 104 -6.39 -11.43 -4.77
CA GLU A 104 -5.36 -10.99 -3.82
C GLU A 104 -5.16 -9.48 -3.82
N LEU A 105 -5.70 -8.77 -4.81
CA LEU A 105 -5.45 -7.35 -5.00
C LEU A 105 -6.68 -6.50 -4.77
N SER A 106 -6.48 -5.37 -4.11
CA SER A 106 -7.51 -4.33 -4.00
C SER A 106 -6.84 -3.00 -4.34
N PHE A 107 -7.44 -2.26 -5.26
CA PHE A 107 -6.88 -0.99 -5.72
C PHE A 107 -7.73 0.17 -5.19
N TYR A 108 -7.04 1.17 -4.66
CA TYR A 108 -7.67 2.37 -4.10
C TYR A 108 -7.02 3.58 -4.76
N PRO A 109 -7.57 4.06 -5.87
CA PRO A 109 -6.98 5.20 -6.56
C PRO A 109 -7.10 6.48 -5.75
N SER A 110 -6.18 7.39 -6.01
CA SER A 110 -6.22 8.69 -5.37
C SER A 110 -7.49 9.44 -5.77
N ASN A 111 -8.09 10.14 -4.83
CA ASN A 111 -9.37 10.78 -5.02
C ASN A 111 -9.26 12.28 -5.28
N THR A 112 -8.18 12.72 -5.85
CA THR A 112 -7.98 14.15 -6.06
C THR A 112 -8.56 14.67 -7.35
N ALA A 113 -8.88 13.79 -8.28
CA ALA A 113 -9.24 14.18 -9.64
C ALA A 113 -10.56 14.95 -9.76
N PHE A 114 -11.39 14.90 -8.75
CA PHE A 114 -12.72 15.46 -8.84
C PHE A 114 -12.91 16.74 -8.07
N ASN A 115 -11.85 17.27 -7.59
CA ASN A 115 -11.93 18.44 -6.74
C ASN A 115 -11.42 19.66 -7.43
#